data_98dbd8132d19c83d496d81608fc3449e
#
_entry.id   98dbd8132d19c83d496d81608fc3449e
#
_cell.length_a   1.000
_cell.length_b   1.000
_cell.length_c   1.000
_cell.angle_alpha   90.00
_cell.angle_beta   90.00
_cell.angle_gamma   90.00
#
_symmetry.space_group_name_H-M   'P 1'
#
loop_
_entity.id
_entity.type
_entity.pdbx_description
1 polymer ?
#
loop_
_entity_poly.entity_id
_entity_poly.type
_entity_poly.pdbx_seq_one_letter_code
_entity_poly.pdbx_strand_id
1 'polypeptide(L)'
;MKKIMAYTFLTICGLLIIGACSSTDDDSSRSSTSMPDYETTTLSGKIAGVSWTFDTGRVVVPSSGSTYSYSLTSDNLSNACSSTYTGSSSHPKIIASRSEAPSVGEEELCFSSGCSKTLTFYDGSMNYIITTGKIKIDTVTTTEVTGKMYAKSGSDHEINGTFTLSRCCLSGSNYALCSE
;
A
#
# COMPACT_ATOMS: atom_id res chain seq x y z
N MET A 1 -47.30 57.68 5.18
CA MET A 1 -46.46 58.83 5.60
C MET A 1 -45.06 58.53 5.09
N LYS A 2 -44.72 59.00 3.91
CA LYS A 2 -43.89 60.14 3.51
C LYS A 2 -42.68 60.42 4.43
N LYS A 3 -41.47 60.21 3.90
CA LYS A 3 -40.35 61.13 3.74
C LYS A 3 -39.19 60.40 3.09
N ILE A 4 -38.88 60.69 1.98
CA ILE A 4 -37.96 61.31 1.04
C ILE A 4 -36.91 62.19 1.72
N MET A 5 -35.62 61.90 1.41
CA MET A 5 -34.51 62.84 1.22
C MET A 5 -33.30 61.97 0.86
N ALA A 6 -32.77 61.97 -0.30
CA ALA A 6 -32.20 63.00 -1.19
C ALA A 6 -30.69 63.23 -0.93
N TYR A 7 -29.90 62.86 -1.96
CA TYR A 7 -28.68 63.46 -2.51
C TYR A 7 -27.45 63.73 -1.61
N THR A 8 -26.31 63.16 -1.96
CA THR A 8 -25.23 64.00 -2.47
C THR A 8 -24.23 63.25 -3.33
N PHE A 9 -24.09 63.71 -4.54
CA PHE A 9 -23.00 63.46 -5.47
C PHE A 9 -21.68 63.98 -4.92
N LEU A 10 -20.62 63.26 -4.97
CA LEU A 10 -19.29 63.83 -5.06
C LEU A 10 -18.40 63.02 -5.99
N THR A 11 -18.23 63.56 -7.16
CA THR A 11 -17.29 63.17 -8.20
C THR A 11 -15.89 63.65 -7.80
N ILE A 12 -14.88 62.79 -7.70
CA ILE A 12 -13.48 63.20 -7.79
C ILE A 12 -12.70 62.15 -8.58
N CYS A 13 -12.38 62.56 -9.77
CA CYS A 13 -11.16 62.44 -10.57
C CYS A 13 -10.08 61.44 -10.14
N GLY A 14 -9.82 60.56 -11.03
CA GLY A 14 -8.58 60.21 -11.73
C GLY A 14 -7.30 60.04 -10.94
N LEU A 15 -6.80 58.79 -11.02
CA LEU A 15 -5.38 58.53 -11.26
C LEU A 15 -5.24 57.15 -11.95
N LEU A 16 -4.85 57.17 -13.19
CA LEU A 16 -4.34 56.03 -13.92
C LEU A 16 -3.00 55.60 -13.29
N ILE A 17 -3.00 54.49 -12.56
CA ILE A 17 -1.77 53.81 -12.23
C ILE A 17 -1.74 52.56 -13.12
N ILE A 18 -0.88 52.64 -14.14
CA ILE A 18 -0.43 51.48 -14.92
C ILE A 18 0.43 50.67 -13.96
N GLY A 19 -0.20 49.77 -13.21
CA GLY A 19 0.47 48.71 -12.42
C GLY A 19 0.66 47.52 -13.31
N ALA A 20 1.92 47.19 -13.62
CA ALA A 20 2.34 45.99 -14.29
C ALA A 20 1.63 44.78 -13.67
N CYS A 21 0.93 43.98 -14.53
CA CYS A 21 0.58 42.62 -14.20
C CYS A 21 1.90 41.84 -14.03
N SER A 22 2.36 41.74 -12.78
CA SER A 22 3.20 40.66 -12.37
C SER A 22 2.29 39.44 -12.34
N SER A 23 2.42 38.56 -13.35
CA SER A 23 1.90 37.22 -13.29
C SER A 23 2.65 36.53 -12.13
N THR A 24 2.05 36.53 -10.96
CA THR A 24 2.35 35.54 -9.95
C THR A 24 1.87 34.23 -10.55
N ASP A 25 2.81 33.49 -11.10
CA ASP A 25 2.66 32.06 -11.25
C ASP A 25 2.38 31.54 -9.84
N ASP A 26 1.09 31.32 -9.55
CA ASP A 26 0.67 30.41 -8.51
C ASP A 26 1.16 29.03 -8.96
N ASP A 27 2.44 28.80 -8.70
CA ASP A 27 3.01 27.47 -8.61
C ASP A 27 2.31 26.82 -7.43
N SER A 28 1.11 26.29 -7.72
CA SER A 28 0.46 25.34 -6.86
C SER A 28 1.40 24.15 -6.81
N SER A 29 2.38 24.26 -5.92
CA SER A 29 3.21 23.16 -5.47
C SER A 29 2.26 22.08 -4.96
N ARG A 30 1.73 21.26 -5.90
CA ARG A 30 1.30 19.92 -5.57
C ARG A 30 2.52 19.30 -4.94
N SER A 31 2.56 19.32 -3.61
CA SER A 31 3.44 18.48 -2.85
C SER A 31 3.11 17.04 -3.25
N SER A 32 3.76 16.56 -4.29
CA SER A 32 3.83 15.14 -4.56
C SER A 32 4.61 14.58 -3.39
N THR A 33 3.90 14.13 -2.36
CA THR A 33 4.50 13.38 -1.28
C THR A 33 5.02 12.10 -1.91
N SER A 34 6.29 12.15 -2.36
CA SER A 34 6.94 10.97 -2.91
C SER A 34 6.92 9.89 -1.83
N MET A 35 6.55 8.67 -2.23
CA MET A 35 6.64 7.53 -1.32
C MET A 35 8.09 7.40 -0.84
N PRO A 36 8.33 7.02 0.43
CA PRO A 36 9.67 6.82 0.95
C PRO A 36 10.41 5.74 0.16
N ASP A 37 11.73 5.78 0.20
CA ASP A 37 12.56 4.72 -0.32
C ASP A 37 12.34 3.42 0.48
N TYR A 38 12.64 2.28 -0.15
CA TYR A 38 12.60 1.01 0.54
C TYR A 38 13.73 0.92 1.57
N GLU A 39 13.38 0.49 2.77
CA GLU A 39 14.38 0.11 3.75
C GLU A 39 15.03 -1.22 3.37
N THR A 40 16.29 -1.39 3.79
CA THR A 40 17.07 -2.62 3.54
C THR A 40 17.00 -3.62 4.69
N THR A 41 16.32 -3.26 5.75
CA THR A 41 16.04 -4.11 6.91
C THR A 41 14.86 -5.04 6.62
N THR A 42 14.68 -6.06 7.49
CA THR A 42 13.47 -6.91 7.44
C THR A 42 12.21 -6.05 7.49
N LEU A 43 11.23 -6.41 6.69
CA LEU A 43 9.94 -5.74 6.60
C LEU A 43 9.32 -5.57 7.99
N SER A 44 9.12 -4.35 8.41
CA SER A 44 8.65 -4.02 9.75
C SER A 44 7.92 -2.69 9.78
N GLY A 45 7.29 -2.38 10.91
CA GLY A 45 6.57 -1.14 11.14
C GLY A 45 5.46 -1.32 12.16
N LYS A 46 4.23 -0.94 11.84
CA LYS A 46 3.08 -1.08 12.74
C LYS A 46 1.82 -1.53 11.99
N ILE A 47 1.01 -2.33 12.68
CA ILE A 47 -0.35 -2.71 12.28
C ILE A 47 -1.26 -2.42 13.47
N ALA A 48 -2.34 -1.66 13.26
CA ALA A 48 -3.22 -1.16 14.33
C ALA A 48 -2.48 -0.40 15.44
N GLY A 49 -1.46 0.39 15.08
CA GLY A 49 -0.64 1.12 16.03
C GLY A 49 0.38 0.28 16.82
N VAL A 50 0.36 -1.05 16.69
CA VAL A 50 1.26 -1.99 17.39
C VAL A 50 2.44 -2.34 16.49
N SER A 51 3.65 -2.40 17.06
CA SER A 51 4.86 -2.82 16.35
C SER A 51 4.67 -4.22 15.74
N TRP A 52 5.03 -4.35 14.49
CA TRP A 52 4.96 -5.59 13.72
C TRP A 52 6.25 -5.80 12.94
N THR A 53 6.75 -7.01 12.93
CA THR A 53 7.94 -7.41 12.15
C THR A 53 7.64 -8.72 11.44
N PHE A 54 7.90 -8.75 10.16
CA PHE A 54 7.79 -9.95 9.33
C PHE A 54 8.74 -11.04 9.81
N ASP A 55 8.24 -12.25 9.93
CA ASP A 55 9.03 -13.45 10.22
C ASP A 55 8.84 -14.50 9.11
N THR A 56 7.62 -14.93 8.87
CA THR A 56 7.33 -16.00 7.92
C THR A 56 6.27 -15.56 6.91
N GLY A 57 6.42 -15.99 5.66
CA GLY A 57 5.42 -15.72 4.65
C GLY A 57 5.43 -16.70 3.49
N ARG A 58 4.33 -16.71 2.76
CA ARG A 58 4.16 -17.58 1.58
C ARG A 58 3.37 -16.91 0.48
N VAL A 59 3.59 -17.42 -0.74
CA VAL A 59 2.68 -17.28 -1.85
C VAL A 59 2.19 -18.66 -2.26
N VAL A 60 0.89 -18.87 -2.22
CA VAL A 60 0.25 -20.11 -2.67
C VAL A 60 0.01 -20.01 -4.17
N VAL A 61 0.59 -20.95 -4.91
CA VAL A 61 0.41 -21.11 -6.34
C VAL A 61 -0.86 -21.94 -6.57
N PRO A 62 -1.83 -21.45 -7.36
CA PRO A 62 -3.07 -22.18 -7.60
C PRO A 62 -2.81 -23.46 -8.41
N SER A 63 -3.47 -24.55 -8.04
CA SER A 63 -3.45 -25.82 -8.81
C SER A 63 -4.35 -25.74 -10.05
N SER A 64 -5.39 -24.91 -9.97
CA SER A 64 -6.32 -24.60 -11.05
C SER A 64 -6.89 -23.21 -10.79
N GLY A 65 -7.17 -22.45 -11.84
CA GLY A 65 -7.58 -21.05 -11.70
C GLY A 65 -6.40 -20.09 -11.69
N SER A 66 -6.65 -18.84 -11.32
CA SER A 66 -5.70 -17.74 -11.51
C SER A 66 -5.44 -16.94 -10.23
N THR A 67 -5.74 -17.49 -9.04
CA THR A 67 -5.60 -16.71 -7.81
C THR A 67 -4.40 -17.15 -6.99
N TYR A 68 -3.38 -16.32 -6.97
CA TYR A 68 -2.22 -16.43 -6.09
C TYR A 68 -2.54 -15.76 -4.76
N SER A 69 -2.41 -16.48 -3.64
CA SER A 69 -2.69 -15.96 -2.31
C SER A 69 -1.39 -15.70 -1.56
N TYR A 70 -1.23 -14.48 -1.07
CA TYR A 70 -0.06 -14.05 -0.31
C TYR A 70 -0.44 -13.92 1.16
N SER A 71 0.45 -14.34 2.04
CA SER A 71 0.33 -14.13 3.49
C SER A 71 1.70 -13.89 4.09
N LEU A 72 1.83 -12.77 4.80
CA LEU A 72 3.03 -12.37 5.54
C LEU A 72 2.62 -12.24 7.01
N THR A 73 3.32 -12.89 7.92
CA THR A 73 3.00 -12.89 9.35
C THR A 73 4.26 -12.64 10.19
N SER A 74 4.06 -12.19 11.42
CA SER A 74 5.08 -12.12 12.46
C SER A 74 5.24 -13.43 13.23
N ASP A 75 4.43 -14.45 12.92
CA ASP A 75 4.57 -15.76 13.53
C ASP A 75 5.80 -16.49 12.98
N ASN A 76 6.64 -17.00 13.87
CA ASN A 76 7.77 -17.87 13.51
C ASN A 76 7.24 -19.28 13.24
N LEU A 77 7.05 -19.58 11.96
CA LEU A 77 6.51 -20.86 11.51
C LEU A 77 7.63 -21.66 10.81
N SER A 78 7.92 -22.84 11.32
CA SER A 78 9.00 -23.69 10.81
C SER A 78 8.80 -24.15 9.35
N ASN A 79 7.56 -24.11 8.84
CA ASN A 79 7.23 -24.49 7.47
C ASN A 79 6.07 -23.66 6.93
N ALA A 80 6.37 -22.66 6.13
CA ALA A 80 5.38 -21.79 5.50
C ALA A 80 4.42 -22.51 4.56
N CYS A 81 4.82 -23.66 4.00
CA CYS A 81 3.99 -24.46 3.09
C CYS A 81 3.23 -25.58 3.80
N SER A 82 3.28 -25.67 5.12
CA SER A 82 2.48 -26.66 5.85
C SER A 82 0.99 -26.41 5.65
N SER A 83 0.20 -27.49 5.64
CA SER A 83 -1.27 -27.40 5.64
C SER A 83 -1.80 -26.74 6.91
N THR A 84 -1.03 -26.77 7.99
CA THR A 84 -1.31 -26.10 9.26
C THR A 84 -0.82 -24.66 9.31
N TYR A 85 -0.28 -24.12 8.21
CA TYR A 85 0.05 -22.71 8.12
C TYR A 85 -1.23 -21.87 8.11
N THR A 86 -1.71 -21.57 9.26
CA THR A 86 -2.83 -20.65 9.38
C THR A 86 -2.38 -19.28 9.92
N GLY A 87 -1.15 -19.20 10.48
CA GLY A 87 -0.81 -18.12 11.38
C GLY A 87 -1.90 -18.00 12.47
N SER A 88 -1.63 -17.46 13.60
CA SER A 88 -2.74 -17.19 14.53
C SER A 88 -3.81 -16.33 13.86
N SER A 89 -5.08 -16.74 13.94
CA SER A 89 -6.18 -15.91 13.39
C SER A 89 -6.30 -14.57 14.12
N SER A 90 -5.75 -14.46 15.31
CA SER A 90 -5.74 -13.24 16.12
C SER A 90 -4.47 -12.40 15.97
N HIS A 91 -3.46 -12.89 15.24
CA HIS A 91 -2.23 -12.12 15.04
C HIS A 91 -2.30 -11.25 13.79
N PRO A 92 -1.74 -10.03 13.86
CA PRO A 92 -1.64 -9.14 12.71
C PRO A 92 -0.84 -9.77 11.57
N LYS A 93 -1.32 -9.56 10.35
CA LYS A 93 -0.67 -10.08 9.12
C LYS A 93 -1.03 -9.23 7.92
N ILE A 94 -0.30 -9.45 6.83
CA ILE A 94 -0.58 -8.86 5.55
C ILE A 94 -1.06 -9.97 4.61
N ILE A 95 -2.16 -9.72 3.92
CA ILE A 95 -2.75 -10.65 2.98
C ILE A 95 -3.00 -9.98 1.63
N ALA A 96 -2.91 -10.76 0.56
CA ALA A 96 -3.29 -10.34 -0.77
C ALA A 96 -3.77 -11.53 -1.61
N SER A 97 -4.57 -11.21 -2.62
CA SER A 97 -4.93 -12.12 -3.70
C SER A 97 -4.62 -11.45 -5.02
N ARG A 98 -3.96 -12.17 -5.94
CA ARG A 98 -3.57 -11.68 -7.26
C ARG A 98 -4.02 -12.66 -8.32
N SER A 99 -4.45 -12.16 -9.47
CA SER A 99 -4.76 -12.98 -10.64
C SER A 99 -3.53 -13.40 -11.43
N GLU A 100 -2.41 -12.75 -11.20
CA GLU A 100 -1.16 -12.96 -11.93
C GLU A 100 -0.10 -13.60 -11.04
N ALA A 101 0.74 -14.42 -11.65
CA ALA A 101 1.92 -14.98 -10.98
C ALA A 101 2.87 -13.87 -10.55
N PRO A 102 3.60 -14.05 -9.43
CA PRO A 102 4.65 -13.12 -9.07
C PRO A 102 5.69 -13.03 -10.20
N SER A 103 6.05 -11.80 -10.56
CA SER A 103 7.07 -11.52 -11.58
C SER A 103 8.01 -10.42 -11.09
N VAL A 104 9.26 -10.46 -11.55
CA VAL A 104 10.25 -9.42 -11.23
C VAL A 104 9.76 -8.08 -11.77
N GLY A 105 9.83 -7.04 -10.94
CA GLY A 105 9.39 -5.71 -11.28
C GLY A 105 8.90 -4.92 -10.08
N GLU A 106 8.55 -3.68 -10.32
CA GLU A 106 7.98 -2.78 -9.32
C GLU A 106 6.55 -2.38 -9.73
N GLU A 107 5.66 -2.33 -8.77
CA GLU A 107 4.28 -1.86 -8.96
C GLU A 107 3.84 -0.96 -7.81
N GLU A 108 3.03 0.02 -8.13
CA GLU A 108 2.35 0.85 -7.14
C GLU A 108 1.14 0.11 -6.55
N LEU A 109 0.99 0.23 -5.23
CA LEU A 109 -0.15 -0.30 -4.49
C LEU A 109 -1.14 0.83 -4.24
N CYS A 110 -2.39 0.63 -4.63
CA CYS A 110 -3.42 1.62 -4.47
C CYS A 110 -4.81 0.99 -4.45
N PHE A 111 -5.74 1.72 -3.84
CA PHE A 111 -7.15 1.37 -3.82
C PHE A 111 -7.97 2.58 -4.24
N SER A 112 -8.25 2.67 -5.54
CA SER A 112 -9.07 3.74 -6.12
C SER A 112 -9.72 3.26 -7.42
N SER A 113 -10.59 4.07 -7.99
CA SER A 113 -11.12 3.80 -9.33
C SER A 113 -9.99 3.69 -10.34
N GLY A 114 -9.85 2.50 -10.96
CA GLY A 114 -8.80 2.21 -11.93
C GLY A 114 -7.50 1.62 -11.34
N CYS A 115 -7.40 1.46 -10.03
CA CYS A 115 -6.30 0.74 -9.39
C CYS A 115 -6.81 -0.40 -8.53
N SER A 116 -6.50 -1.64 -8.92
CA SER A 116 -6.90 -2.88 -8.24
C SER A 116 -5.73 -3.62 -7.60
N LYS A 117 -4.54 -3.05 -7.61
CA LYS A 117 -3.33 -3.66 -7.03
C LYS A 117 -3.21 -3.29 -5.57
N THR A 118 -3.89 -4.00 -4.70
CA THR A 118 -3.91 -3.70 -3.27
C THR A 118 -3.45 -4.88 -2.43
N LEU A 119 -3.07 -4.57 -1.19
CA LEU A 119 -2.84 -5.49 -0.10
C LEU A 119 -3.76 -5.10 1.04
N THR A 120 -3.88 -5.97 2.02
CA THR A 120 -4.71 -5.75 3.20
C THR A 120 -3.89 -5.99 4.46
N PHE A 121 -3.88 -5.03 5.35
CA PHE A 121 -3.49 -5.25 6.74
C PHE A 121 -4.66 -5.89 7.48
N TYR A 122 -4.41 -7.02 8.13
CA TYR A 122 -5.35 -7.65 9.04
C TYR A 122 -4.79 -7.51 10.45
N ASP A 123 -5.55 -6.93 11.38
CA ASP A 123 -5.10 -6.66 12.75
C ASP A 123 -5.43 -7.78 13.76
N GLY A 124 -6.02 -8.86 13.30
CA GLY A 124 -6.53 -9.96 14.12
C GLY A 124 -8.06 -9.95 14.24
N SER A 125 -8.71 -8.88 13.83
CA SER A 125 -10.18 -8.71 13.86
C SER A 125 -10.74 -8.04 12.60
N MET A 126 -10.05 -7.03 12.06
CA MET A 126 -10.52 -6.22 10.93
C MET A 126 -9.49 -6.16 9.80
N ASN A 127 -10.01 -5.89 8.61
CA ASN A 127 -9.22 -5.70 7.40
C ASN A 127 -9.09 -4.20 7.08
N TYR A 128 -7.87 -3.73 6.85
CA TYR A 128 -7.57 -2.37 6.41
C TYR A 128 -6.87 -2.40 5.06
N ILE A 129 -7.56 -1.92 4.05
CA ILE A 129 -7.03 -1.89 2.68
C ILE A 129 -5.92 -0.84 2.60
N ILE A 130 -4.81 -1.20 1.96
CA ILE A 130 -3.69 -0.28 1.73
C ILE A 130 -4.13 0.82 0.77
N THR A 131 -3.91 2.06 1.18
CA THR A 131 -4.29 3.26 0.42
C THR A 131 -3.13 3.86 -0.35
N THR A 132 -1.89 3.59 0.07
CA THR A 132 -0.67 4.08 -0.55
C THR A 132 0.44 3.07 -0.34
N GLY A 133 1.20 2.77 -1.37
CA GLY A 133 2.34 1.87 -1.25
C GLY A 133 2.96 1.50 -2.57
N LYS A 134 4.03 0.75 -2.49
CA LYS A 134 4.75 0.16 -3.63
C LYS A 134 5.37 -1.16 -3.21
N ILE A 135 5.44 -2.09 -4.14
CA ILE A 135 6.10 -3.38 -3.95
C ILE A 135 7.05 -3.61 -5.12
N LYS A 136 8.24 -4.08 -4.81
CA LYS A 136 9.23 -4.51 -5.80
C LYS A 136 9.58 -5.96 -5.57
N ILE A 137 9.36 -6.79 -6.55
CA ILE A 137 9.84 -8.17 -6.57
C ILE A 137 11.23 -8.16 -7.20
N ASP A 138 12.23 -8.59 -6.43
CA ASP A 138 13.63 -8.63 -6.87
C ASP A 138 13.96 -9.97 -7.54
N THR A 139 13.45 -11.11 -7.00
CA THR A 139 13.64 -12.44 -7.58
C THR A 139 12.40 -13.32 -7.44
N VAL A 140 12.24 -14.21 -8.40
CA VAL A 140 11.27 -15.32 -8.35
C VAL A 140 12.01 -16.58 -8.74
N THR A 141 12.08 -17.52 -7.82
CA THR A 141 12.64 -18.87 -8.06
C THR A 141 11.53 -19.91 -8.02
N THR A 142 11.86 -21.18 -8.19
CA THR A 142 10.91 -22.27 -8.01
C THR A 142 10.31 -22.28 -6.60
N THR A 143 11.12 -21.99 -5.57
CA THR A 143 10.75 -22.15 -4.16
C THR A 143 10.48 -20.85 -3.43
N GLU A 144 10.91 -19.70 -3.95
CA GLU A 144 10.90 -18.43 -3.22
C GLU A 144 10.57 -17.22 -4.11
N VAL A 145 10.03 -16.20 -3.46
CA VAL A 145 9.88 -14.84 -3.99
C VAL A 145 10.54 -13.88 -3.00
N THR A 146 11.51 -13.10 -3.46
CA THR A 146 12.12 -12.05 -2.64
C THR A 146 11.76 -10.66 -3.14
N GLY A 147 11.68 -9.69 -2.25
CA GLY A 147 11.37 -8.34 -2.64
C GLY A 147 11.39 -7.34 -1.48
N LYS A 148 10.88 -6.16 -1.78
CA LYS A 148 10.76 -5.02 -0.87
C LYS A 148 9.37 -4.46 -0.95
N MET A 149 8.91 -3.87 0.14
CA MET A 149 7.57 -3.29 0.21
C MET A 149 7.59 -2.04 1.09
N TYR A 150 6.89 -1.02 0.64
CA TYR A 150 6.37 0.06 1.46
C TYR A 150 4.85 0.04 1.34
N ALA A 151 4.14 0.05 2.44
CA ALA A 151 2.68 0.08 2.41
C ALA A 151 2.12 0.82 3.62
N LYS A 152 1.02 1.58 3.37
CA LYS A 152 0.38 2.43 4.37
C LYS A 152 -1.13 2.44 4.22
N SER A 153 -1.82 2.50 5.38
CA SER A 153 -3.26 2.75 5.48
C SER A 153 -3.54 3.58 6.73
N GLY A 154 -3.86 4.86 6.54
CA GLY A 154 -4.03 5.80 7.65
C GLY A 154 -2.76 6.03 8.46
N SER A 155 -2.93 6.39 9.75
CA SER A 155 -1.82 6.67 10.67
C SER A 155 -1.29 5.44 11.39
N ASP A 156 -2.09 4.38 11.50
CA ASP A 156 -1.84 3.26 12.41
C ASP A 156 -1.34 1.99 11.70
N HIS A 157 -1.24 2.03 10.38
CA HIS A 157 -0.76 0.93 9.56
C HIS A 157 0.30 1.44 8.59
N GLU A 158 1.54 1.08 8.81
CA GLU A 158 2.66 1.44 7.96
C GLU A 158 3.81 0.46 8.13
N ILE A 159 4.32 -0.07 7.02
CA ILE A 159 5.44 -1.00 6.97
C ILE A 159 6.41 -0.60 5.89
N ASN A 160 7.69 -0.90 6.09
CA ASN A 160 8.75 -0.75 5.10
C ASN A 160 9.83 -1.81 5.30
N GLY A 161 10.44 -2.31 4.23
CA GLY A 161 11.56 -3.24 4.31
C GLY A 161 11.51 -4.37 3.28
N THR A 162 12.34 -5.40 3.53
CA THR A 162 12.55 -6.56 2.67
C THR A 162 11.81 -7.79 3.18
N PHE A 163 11.41 -8.67 2.26
CA PHE A 163 10.75 -9.93 2.59
C PHE A 163 11.24 -11.08 1.70
N THR A 164 11.10 -12.31 2.21
CA THR A 164 11.24 -13.56 1.45
C THR A 164 10.02 -14.42 1.72
N LEU A 165 9.32 -14.83 0.66
CA LEU A 165 8.14 -15.67 0.73
C LEU A 165 8.44 -17.04 0.13
N SER A 166 8.00 -18.10 0.82
CA SER A 166 8.02 -19.45 0.24
C SER A 166 6.95 -19.58 -0.85
N ARG A 167 7.30 -20.15 -1.99
CA ARG A 167 6.33 -20.56 -3.01
C ARG A 167 5.78 -21.92 -2.68
N CYS A 168 4.50 -22.01 -2.43
CA CYS A 168 3.80 -23.20 -1.98
C CYS A 168 2.85 -23.68 -3.06
N CYS A 169 3.08 -24.89 -3.53
CA CYS A 169 2.24 -25.58 -4.51
C CYS A 169 1.39 -26.65 -3.83
N LEU A 170 0.21 -26.91 -4.38
CA LEU A 170 -0.63 -28.00 -3.90
C LEU A 170 0.00 -29.34 -4.28
N SER A 171 0.22 -30.19 -3.28
CA SER A 171 0.74 -31.56 -3.43
C SER A 171 -0.24 -32.51 -2.74
N GLY A 172 -1.07 -33.19 -3.56
CA GLY A 172 -2.20 -33.94 -3.04
C GLY A 172 -3.20 -33.06 -2.31
N SER A 173 -3.45 -33.34 -1.02
CA SER A 173 -4.31 -32.55 -0.15
C SER A 173 -3.54 -31.49 0.67
N ASN A 174 -2.24 -31.38 0.51
CA ASN A 174 -1.37 -30.52 1.30
C ASN A 174 -0.60 -29.55 0.42
N TYR A 175 -0.03 -28.53 1.04
CA TYR A 175 0.92 -27.65 0.38
C TYR A 175 2.35 -28.05 0.72
N ALA A 176 3.21 -28.00 -0.29
CA ALA A 176 4.66 -28.17 -0.17
C ALA A 176 5.39 -27.06 -0.92
N LEU A 177 6.69 -26.90 -0.69
CA LEU A 177 7.50 -26.06 -1.57
C LEU A 177 7.31 -26.53 -3.01
N CYS A 178 7.12 -25.57 -3.92
CA CYS A 178 7.04 -25.90 -5.35
C CYS A 178 8.33 -26.59 -5.78
N SER A 179 8.20 -27.64 -6.58
CA SER A 179 9.30 -28.32 -7.28
C SER A 179 9.14 -28.10 -8.78
N GLU A 180 10.23 -28.21 -9.51
CA GLU A 180 10.21 -28.21 -10.98
C GLU A 180 9.31 -29.30 -11.55
#